data_d6f7ac1db660bf2f737fbe665983f479
#
_entry.id   d6f7ac1db660bf2f737fbe665983f479
#
_cell.length_a   1.000
_cell.length_b   1.000
_cell.length_c   1.000
_cell.angle_alpha   90.00
_cell.angle_beta   90.00
_cell.angle_gamma   90.00
#
_symmetry.space_group_name_H-M   'P 1'
#
loop_
_entity.id
_entity.type
_entity.pdbx_description
1 polymer ?
#
loop_
_entity_poly.entity_id
_entity_poly.type
_entity_poly.pdbx_seq_one_letter_code
_entity_poly.pdbx_strand_id
1 'polypeptide(L)'
;MWNTIILDPMINALLWIYQLFGAGPNAFGFAIIIFTALIRVITLPLTYRQTKSSMMMAEIQQSKKWKKIQDKYKDNKQKLQEEQLKLYQELGINPLGGCLPLLIQFPIIIGLYQAIIRTMASAPLQLLDLSSHIYSIIPSSLIPLNNQFLGYMNLGQPERLPLPFIPSNIPIIGEGLPLLAILVVITSYLQTKLTTPATADQQGAAMSQMMSLYMPLFIGYLAYSFASGLALYFV
;
A
#
# COMPACT_ATOMS: atom_id res chain seq x y z
N MET A 1 -13.25 15.14 12.31
CA MET A 1 -12.98 13.73 12.67
C MET A 1 -11.83 13.11 11.86
N TRP A 2 -11.83 13.14 10.50
CA TRP A 2 -10.72 12.58 9.71
C TRP A 2 -9.37 13.21 10.05
N ASN A 3 -9.30 14.54 10.05
CA ASN A 3 -8.06 15.25 10.36
C ASN A 3 -7.57 14.90 11.77
N THR A 4 -8.40 15.04 12.77
CA THR A 4 -8.03 14.87 14.19
C THR A 4 -7.63 13.43 14.55
N ILE A 5 -8.28 12.40 13.93
CA ILE A 5 -8.06 11.00 14.32
C ILE A 5 -6.95 10.36 13.50
N ILE A 6 -6.80 10.73 12.23
CA ILE A 6 -5.88 10.04 11.31
C ILE A 6 -4.77 10.99 10.85
N LEU A 7 -5.13 12.15 10.31
CA LEU A 7 -4.17 13.00 9.62
C LEU A 7 -3.21 13.70 10.58
N ASP A 8 -3.72 14.34 11.63
CA ASP A 8 -2.88 15.08 12.59
C ASP A 8 -1.88 14.16 13.31
N PRO A 9 -2.27 12.96 13.82
CA PRO A 9 -1.31 12.03 14.38
C PRO A 9 -0.25 11.56 13.37
N MET A 10 -0.63 11.35 12.09
CA MET A 10 0.31 10.92 11.06
C MET A 10 1.31 12.03 10.71
N ILE A 11 0.83 13.28 10.54
CA ILE A 11 1.69 14.45 10.31
C ILE A 11 2.68 14.60 11.45
N ASN A 12 2.19 14.60 12.69
CA ASN A 12 3.02 14.84 13.86
C ASN A 12 4.02 13.71 14.11
N ALA A 13 3.64 12.45 13.87
CA ALA A 13 4.56 11.34 13.95
C ALA A 13 5.67 11.41 12.89
N LEU A 14 5.34 11.76 11.64
CA LEU A 14 6.33 11.97 10.58
C LEU A 14 7.30 13.12 10.94
N LEU A 15 6.79 14.26 11.40
CA LEU A 15 7.59 15.42 11.79
C LEU A 15 8.48 15.11 13.01
N TRP A 16 7.97 14.37 13.98
CA TRP A 16 8.73 13.94 15.13
C TRP A 16 9.90 13.01 14.74
N ILE A 17 9.65 12.04 13.86
CA ILE A 17 10.72 11.16 13.36
C ILE A 17 11.72 11.97 12.52
N TYR A 18 11.23 12.87 11.67
CA TYR A 18 12.09 13.78 10.90
C TYR A 18 13.04 14.60 11.78
N GLN A 19 12.54 15.12 12.89
CA GLN A 19 13.34 15.84 13.89
C GLN A 19 14.42 14.95 14.51
N LEU A 20 14.11 13.68 14.81
CA LEU A 20 15.09 12.73 15.36
C LEU A 20 16.29 12.51 14.42
N PHE A 21 16.08 12.61 13.10
CA PHE A 21 17.15 12.52 12.11
C PHE A 21 17.85 13.86 11.83
N GLY A 22 17.65 14.86 12.65
CA GLY A 22 18.32 16.15 12.55
C GLY A 22 17.84 17.05 11.42
N ALA A 23 16.66 16.80 10.85
CA ALA A 23 15.99 17.63 9.84
C ALA A 23 16.86 17.96 8.59
N GLY A 24 17.87 17.15 8.32
CA GLY A 24 18.81 17.30 7.21
C GLY A 24 18.34 16.66 5.89
N PRO A 25 19.21 16.68 4.86
CA PRO A 25 18.98 15.96 3.64
C PRO A 25 18.80 14.45 3.95
N ASN A 26 17.89 13.80 3.26
CA ASN A 26 17.44 12.41 3.47
C ASN A 26 16.60 12.14 4.74
N ALA A 27 16.56 13.05 5.72
CA ALA A 27 15.87 12.80 6.99
C ALA A 27 14.37 12.50 6.77
N PHE A 28 13.73 13.17 5.81
CA PHE A 28 12.30 12.94 5.54
C PHE A 28 12.03 11.58 4.90
N GLY A 29 12.91 11.11 4.00
CA GLY A 29 12.81 9.77 3.43
C GLY A 29 12.98 8.68 4.50
N PHE A 30 13.95 8.83 5.40
CA PHE A 30 14.09 7.94 6.55
C PHE A 30 12.90 8.01 7.50
N ALA A 31 12.32 9.19 7.69
CA ALA A 31 11.10 9.34 8.48
C ALA A 31 9.93 8.54 7.90
N ILE A 32 9.73 8.58 6.58
CA ILE A 32 8.71 7.77 5.89
C ILE A 32 8.98 6.28 6.09
N ILE A 33 10.22 5.81 5.91
CA ILE A 33 10.59 4.39 6.07
C ILE A 33 10.29 3.90 7.48
N ILE A 34 10.74 4.64 8.50
CA ILE A 34 10.53 4.25 9.90
C ILE A 34 9.05 4.32 10.27
N PHE A 35 8.36 5.38 9.84
CA PHE A 35 6.93 5.50 10.06
C PHE A 35 6.15 4.33 9.42
N THR A 36 6.54 3.93 8.20
CA THR A 36 6.00 2.75 7.53
C THR A 36 6.23 1.48 8.34
N ALA A 37 7.46 1.29 8.83
CA ALA A 37 7.79 0.13 9.66
C ALA A 37 6.96 0.11 10.96
N LEU A 38 6.77 1.26 11.61
CA LEU A 38 5.92 1.37 12.80
C LEU A 38 4.47 0.99 12.51
N ILE A 39 3.88 1.50 11.41
CA ILE A 39 2.52 1.11 10.99
C ILE A 39 2.46 -0.40 10.75
N ARG A 40 3.45 -0.99 10.08
CA ARG A 40 3.51 -2.44 9.82
C ARG A 40 3.57 -3.25 11.11
N VAL A 41 4.34 -2.81 12.09
CA VAL A 41 4.42 -3.46 13.41
C VAL A 41 3.07 -3.38 14.14
N ILE A 42 2.44 -2.21 14.15
CA ILE A 42 1.13 -2.00 14.79
C ILE A 42 0.04 -2.86 14.11
N THR A 43 0.07 -2.97 12.80
CA THR A 43 -0.92 -3.75 12.02
C THR A 43 -0.58 -5.24 11.94
N LEU A 44 0.61 -5.67 12.35
CA LEU A 44 1.09 -7.04 12.25
C LEU A 44 0.14 -8.08 12.87
N PRO A 45 -0.39 -7.92 14.11
CA PRO A 45 -1.30 -8.91 14.69
C PRO A 45 -2.60 -9.06 13.88
N LEU A 46 -3.07 -7.97 13.29
CA LEU A 46 -4.25 -7.97 12.44
C LEU A 46 -3.95 -8.66 11.10
N THR A 47 -2.84 -8.31 10.46
CA THR A 47 -2.39 -8.91 9.19
C THR A 47 -2.16 -10.41 9.34
N TYR A 48 -1.59 -10.86 10.47
CA TYR A 48 -1.40 -12.28 10.74
C TYR A 48 -2.73 -13.05 10.78
N ARG A 49 -3.73 -12.54 11.49
CA ARG A 49 -5.07 -13.14 11.53
C ARG A 49 -5.74 -13.20 10.16
N GLN A 50 -5.58 -12.16 9.37
CA GLN A 50 -6.10 -12.08 8.00
C GLN A 50 -5.44 -13.10 7.07
N THR A 51 -4.11 -13.19 7.10
CA THR A 51 -3.35 -14.16 6.30
C THR A 51 -3.73 -15.58 6.67
N LYS A 52 -3.89 -15.88 7.97
CA LYS A 52 -4.36 -17.18 8.43
C LYS A 52 -5.75 -17.52 7.88
N SER A 53 -6.70 -16.56 7.91
CA SER A 53 -8.03 -16.75 7.34
C SER A 53 -7.99 -17.02 5.83
N SER A 54 -7.14 -16.30 5.10
CA SER A 54 -6.95 -16.50 3.66
C SER A 54 -6.36 -17.88 3.33
N MET A 55 -5.39 -18.35 4.12
CA MET A 55 -4.82 -19.69 3.97
C MET A 55 -5.88 -20.78 4.23
N MET A 56 -6.70 -20.63 5.27
CA MET A 56 -7.79 -21.57 5.56
C MET A 56 -8.82 -21.64 4.42
N MET A 57 -9.17 -20.50 3.83
CA MET A 57 -10.06 -20.47 2.65
C MET A 57 -9.48 -21.24 1.47
N ALA A 58 -8.18 -21.11 1.24
CA ALA A 58 -7.50 -21.82 0.15
C ALA A 58 -7.39 -23.33 0.41
N GLU A 59 -7.15 -23.76 1.63
CA GLU A 59 -7.18 -25.18 2.02
C GLU A 59 -8.56 -25.80 1.74
N ILE A 60 -9.63 -25.06 2.04
CA ILE A 60 -11.00 -25.51 1.76
C ILE A 60 -11.22 -25.67 0.25
N GLN A 61 -10.75 -24.72 -0.55
CA GLN A 61 -10.85 -24.80 -2.01
C GLN A 61 -10.07 -25.99 -2.61
N GLN A 62 -9.07 -26.50 -1.90
CA GLN A 62 -8.36 -27.73 -2.29
C GLN A 62 -8.99 -29.02 -1.72
N SER A 63 -9.96 -28.90 -0.83
CA SER A 63 -10.58 -30.01 -0.13
C SER A 63 -11.42 -30.92 -1.07
N LYS A 64 -11.48 -32.21 -0.72
CA LYS A 64 -12.34 -33.18 -1.45
C LYS A 64 -13.82 -32.79 -1.39
N LYS A 65 -14.27 -32.13 -0.31
CA LYS A 65 -15.66 -31.64 -0.18
C LYS A 65 -15.97 -30.56 -1.21
N TRP A 66 -15.06 -29.59 -1.37
CA TRP A 66 -15.23 -28.53 -2.36
C TRP A 66 -15.25 -29.08 -3.79
N LYS A 67 -14.33 -29.97 -4.14
CA LYS A 67 -14.32 -30.61 -5.47
C LYS A 67 -15.65 -31.32 -5.80
N LYS A 68 -16.24 -32.03 -4.84
CA LYS A 68 -17.56 -32.69 -5.04
C LYS A 68 -18.69 -31.65 -5.27
N ILE A 69 -18.68 -30.52 -4.56
CA ILE A 69 -19.66 -29.44 -4.76
C ILE A 69 -19.50 -28.83 -6.14
N GLN A 70 -18.27 -28.60 -6.54
CA GLN A 70 -17.91 -28.03 -7.84
C GLN A 70 -18.35 -28.94 -9.00
N ASP A 71 -18.06 -30.25 -8.93
CA ASP A 71 -18.49 -31.22 -9.94
C ASP A 71 -20.02 -31.32 -10.03
N LYS A 72 -20.71 -31.22 -8.87
CA LYS A 72 -22.18 -31.32 -8.81
C LYS A 72 -22.89 -30.10 -9.38
N TYR A 73 -22.33 -28.90 -9.22
CA TYR A 73 -22.96 -27.62 -9.59
C TYR A 73 -22.22 -26.88 -10.70
N LYS A 74 -21.42 -27.61 -11.51
CA LYS A 74 -20.58 -27.07 -12.58
C LYS A 74 -21.32 -26.14 -13.55
N ASP A 75 -22.57 -26.46 -13.85
CA ASP A 75 -23.40 -25.73 -14.81
C ASP A 75 -24.25 -24.62 -14.16
N ASN A 76 -24.25 -24.53 -12.81
CA ASN A 76 -25.06 -23.53 -12.10
C ASN A 76 -24.20 -22.71 -11.13
N LYS A 77 -23.67 -21.60 -11.67
CA LYS A 77 -22.77 -20.69 -10.92
C LYS A 77 -23.39 -20.12 -9.64
N GLN A 78 -24.70 -19.85 -9.64
CA GLN A 78 -25.38 -19.30 -8.46
C GLN A 78 -25.43 -20.30 -7.33
N LYS A 79 -25.83 -21.55 -7.61
CA LYS A 79 -25.84 -22.62 -6.63
C LYS A 79 -24.43 -22.97 -6.15
N LEU A 80 -23.43 -22.89 -7.01
CA LEU A 80 -22.04 -23.12 -6.63
C LEU A 80 -21.58 -22.09 -5.61
N GLN A 81 -21.91 -20.80 -5.79
CA GLN A 81 -21.57 -19.72 -4.85
C GLN A 81 -22.33 -19.88 -3.52
N GLU A 82 -23.61 -20.25 -3.54
CA GLU A 82 -24.39 -20.51 -2.33
C GLU A 82 -23.78 -21.64 -1.50
N GLU A 83 -23.45 -22.75 -2.13
CA GLU A 83 -22.87 -23.92 -1.45
C GLU A 83 -21.43 -23.62 -0.97
N GLN A 84 -20.69 -22.78 -1.67
CA GLN A 84 -19.40 -22.28 -1.21
C GLN A 84 -19.55 -21.47 0.08
N LEU A 85 -20.50 -20.54 0.10
CA LEU A 85 -20.76 -19.74 1.30
C LEU A 85 -21.23 -20.59 2.47
N LYS A 86 -22.09 -21.59 2.24
CA LYS A 86 -22.50 -22.55 3.28
C LYS A 86 -21.31 -23.33 3.83
N LEU A 87 -20.43 -23.83 2.94
CA LEU A 87 -19.23 -24.55 3.35
C LEU A 87 -18.31 -23.71 4.23
N TYR A 88 -18.13 -22.40 3.89
CA TYR A 88 -17.36 -21.49 4.72
C TYR A 88 -18.03 -21.27 6.07
N GLN A 89 -19.36 -21.10 6.10
CA GLN A 89 -20.13 -20.96 7.35
C GLN A 89 -20.06 -22.19 8.24
N GLU A 90 -20.19 -23.39 7.66
CA GLU A 90 -20.05 -24.68 8.37
C GLU A 90 -18.67 -24.82 9.04
N LEU A 91 -17.64 -24.31 8.39
CA LEU A 91 -16.26 -24.36 8.89
C LEU A 91 -15.87 -23.15 9.75
N GLY A 92 -16.83 -22.25 10.02
CA GLY A 92 -16.61 -21.07 10.86
C GLY A 92 -15.69 -20.02 10.22
N ILE A 93 -15.55 -20.03 8.89
CA ILE A 93 -14.67 -19.09 8.18
C ILE A 93 -15.48 -17.95 7.60
N ASN A 94 -15.03 -16.74 7.91
CA ASN A 94 -15.66 -15.54 7.36
C ASN A 94 -15.03 -15.19 5.99
N PRO A 95 -15.81 -15.26 4.88
CA PRO A 95 -15.29 -14.95 3.55
C PRO A 95 -14.85 -13.47 3.39
N LEU A 96 -15.40 -12.56 4.22
CA LEU A 96 -14.98 -11.16 4.26
C LEU A 96 -13.59 -10.97 4.90
N GLY A 97 -13.07 -11.97 5.61
CA GLY A 97 -11.74 -11.91 6.21
C GLY A 97 -10.62 -11.73 5.19
N GLY A 98 -10.80 -12.19 3.96
CA GLY A 98 -9.81 -12.05 2.87
C GLY A 98 -9.71 -10.65 2.27
N CYS A 99 -10.78 -9.85 2.27
CA CYS A 99 -10.78 -8.48 1.72
C CYS A 99 -10.60 -7.40 2.80
N LEU A 100 -10.68 -7.76 4.08
CA LEU A 100 -10.52 -6.83 5.20
C LEU A 100 -9.17 -6.07 5.18
N PRO A 101 -8.02 -6.68 4.78
CA PRO A 101 -6.75 -5.96 4.63
C PRO A 101 -6.88 -4.74 3.74
N LEU A 102 -7.55 -4.90 2.61
CA LEU A 102 -7.73 -3.82 1.64
C LEU A 102 -8.54 -2.65 2.22
N LEU A 103 -9.63 -2.96 2.94
CA LEU A 103 -10.48 -1.93 3.57
C LEU A 103 -9.74 -1.12 4.64
N ILE A 104 -8.86 -1.77 5.41
CA ILE A 104 -8.06 -1.10 6.45
C ILE A 104 -6.89 -0.33 5.81
N GLN A 105 -6.34 -0.85 4.73
CA GLN A 105 -5.22 -0.24 4.03
C GLN A 105 -5.60 1.08 3.37
N PHE A 106 -6.82 1.24 2.83
CA PHE A 106 -7.25 2.47 2.15
C PHE A 106 -7.15 3.73 3.03
N PRO A 107 -7.71 3.76 4.25
CA PRO A 107 -7.56 4.92 5.13
C PRO A 107 -6.10 5.26 5.43
N ILE A 108 -5.25 4.23 5.59
CA ILE A 108 -3.82 4.42 5.87
C ILE A 108 -3.12 5.07 4.67
N ILE A 109 -3.37 4.56 3.46
CA ILE A 109 -2.78 5.11 2.22
C ILE A 109 -3.23 6.56 2.01
N ILE A 110 -4.53 6.83 2.14
CA ILE A 110 -5.09 8.18 1.95
C ILE A 110 -4.53 9.13 3.01
N GLY A 111 -4.51 8.72 4.27
CA GLY A 111 -3.97 9.52 5.37
C GLY A 111 -2.48 9.82 5.19
N LEU A 112 -1.70 8.80 4.83
CA LEU A 112 -0.27 8.97 4.58
C LEU A 112 0.01 9.86 3.37
N TYR A 113 -0.71 9.66 2.27
CA TYR A 113 -0.59 10.54 1.10
C TYR A 113 -0.87 12.00 1.47
N GLN A 114 -1.97 12.26 2.17
CA GLN A 114 -2.31 13.61 2.62
C GLN A 114 -1.28 14.16 3.61
N ALA A 115 -0.77 13.35 4.53
CA ALA A 115 0.26 13.74 5.47
C ALA A 115 1.56 14.12 4.75
N ILE A 116 2.03 13.29 3.80
CA ILE A 116 3.24 13.57 3.02
C ILE A 116 3.08 14.87 2.21
N ILE A 117 1.98 15.03 1.48
CA ILE A 117 1.77 16.23 0.65
C ILE A 117 1.67 17.50 1.52
N ARG A 118 0.98 17.44 2.66
CA ARG A 118 0.87 18.59 3.56
C ARG A 118 2.18 18.93 4.24
N THR A 119 2.95 17.94 4.69
CA THR A 119 4.27 18.21 5.32
C THR A 119 5.27 18.80 4.34
N MET A 120 5.14 18.55 3.04
CA MET A 120 5.97 19.13 1.98
C MET A 120 5.43 20.47 1.45
N ALA A 121 4.56 21.13 2.21
CA ALA A 121 4.04 22.45 1.88
C ALA A 121 5.19 23.45 1.64
N SER A 122 5.13 24.19 0.54
CA SER A 122 6.10 25.24 0.18
C SER A 122 5.45 26.60 -0.03
N ALA A 123 4.16 26.63 -0.36
CA ALA A 123 3.41 27.88 -0.52
C ALA A 123 2.95 28.45 0.84
N PRO A 124 2.90 29.78 1.03
CA PRO A 124 2.55 30.41 2.30
C PRO A 124 1.21 29.95 2.89
N LEU A 125 0.18 29.78 2.05
CA LEU A 125 -1.13 29.26 2.48
C LEU A 125 -1.08 27.81 2.94
N GLN A 126 -0.27 26.98 2.28
CA GLN A 126 -0.08 25.58 2.67
C GLN A 126 0.69 25.47 3.99
N LEU A 127 1.65 26.36 4.23
CA LEU A 127 2.39 26.43 5.51
C LEU A 127 1.49 26.85 6.67
N LEU A 128 0.55 27.76 6.43
CA LEU A 128 -0.47 28.12 7.41
C LEU A 128 -1.43 26.97 7.71
N ASP A 129 -1.88 26.25 6.68
CA ASP A 129 -2.71 25.04 6.85
C ASP A 129 -1.95 23.98 7.66
N LEU A 130 -0.70 23.70 7.29
CA LEU A 130 0.16 22.76 8.02
C LEU A 130 0.33 23.18 9.49
N SER A 131 0.57 24.46 9.77
CA SER A 131 0.77 24.94 11.13
C SER A 131 -0.43 24.70 12.05
N SER A 132 -1.65 24.67 11.50
CA SER A 132 -2.87 24.37 12.26
C SER A 132 -3.01 22.88 12.64
N HIS A 133 -2.25 22.00 12.00
CA HIS A 133 -2.26 20.55 12.22
C HIS A 133 -1.08 20.04 13.06
N ILE A 134 -0.13 20.95 13.39
CA ILE A 134 1.07 20.60 14.16
C ILE A 134 0.81 20.75 15.66
N TYR A 135 1.23 19.75 16.43
CA TYR A 135 1.19 19.81 17.88
C TYR A 135 2.30 20.73 18.43
N SER A 136 2.03 21.40 19.55
CA SER A 136 2.95 22.34 20.21
C SER A 136 4.32 21.73 20.59
N ILE A 137 4.45 20.41 20.57
CA ILE A 137 5.69 19.69 20.85
C ILE A 137 6.70 19.81 19.70
N ILE A 138 6.22 20.09 18.48
CA ILE A 138 7.06 20.16 17.28
C ILE A 138 7.45 21.61 17.02
N PRO A 139 8.75 21.94 16.95
CA PRO A 139 9.21 23.29 16.67
C PRO A 139 8.81 23.74 15.26
N SER A 140 8.22 24.92 15.14
CA SER A 140 7.86 25.52 13.85
C SER A 140 9.07 25.81 12.94
N SER A 141 10.28 25.85 13.52
CA SER A 141 11.54 26.03 12.78
C SER A 141 11.90 24.86 11.86
N LEU A 142 11.18 23.72 11.96
CA LEU A 142 11.36 22.57 11.06
C LEU A 142 10.73 22.80 9.68
N ILE A 143 9.92 23.81 9.51
CA ILE A 143 9.18 24.10 8.29
C ILE A 143 9.84 25.26 7.56
N PRO A 144 10.07 25.18 6.22
CA PRO A 144 9.76 24.08 5.30
C PRO A 144 10.73 22.89 5.41
N LEU A 145 10.22 21.68 5.14
CA LEU A 145 11.03 20.47 5.19
C LEU A 145 11.96 20.34 3.97
N ASN A 146 13.06 19.59 4.18
CA ASN A 146 13.92 19.20 3.08
C ASN A 146 13.35 17.94 2.41
N ASN A 147 12.87 18.09 1.17
CA ASN A 147 12.20 17.04 0.40
C ASN A 147 13.16 16.15 -0.39
N GLN A 148 14.47 16.42 -0.32
CA GLN A 148 15.47 15.65 -1.06
C GLN A 148 15.75 14.33 -0.38
N PHE A 149 15.82 13.26 -1.17
CA PHE A 149 16.21 11.93 -0.74
C PHE A 149 17.19 11.31 -1.74
N LEU A 150 18.23 10.64 -1.24
CA LEU A 150 19.32 10.05 -2.03
C LEU A 150 20.00 11.00 -3.03
N GLY A 151 19.91 12.31 -2.78
CA GLY A 151 20.57 13.35 -3.57
C GLY A 151 19.91 13.72 -4.92
N TYR A 152 19.06 12.86 -5.49
CA TYR A 152 18.39 13.11 -6.77
C TYR A 152 16.86 13.13 -6.70
N MET A 153 16.29 12.51 -5.68
CA MET A 153 14.85 12.28 -5.58
C MET A 153 14.18 13.40 -4.78
N ASN A 154 13.13 13.98 -5.33
CA ASN A 154 12.22 14.87 -4.61
C ASN A 154 10.98 14.08 -4.16
N LEU A 155 10.84 13.86 -2.86
CA LEU A 155 9.75 13.06 -2.29
C LEU A 155 8.34 13.62 -2.55
N GLY A 156 8.23 14.92 -2.91
CA GLY A 156 6.96 15.57 -3.26
C GLY A 156 6.53 15.39 -4.70
N GLN A 157 7.38 14.81 -5.54
CA GLN A 157 7.13 14.64 -6.97
C GLN A 157 7.27 13.16 -7.35
N PRO A 158 6.68 12.73 -8.48
CA PRO A 158 6.94 11.42 -9.05
C PRO A 158 8.44 11.25 -9.32
N GLU A 159 8.98 10.09 -8.95
CA GLU A 159 10.39 9.81 -9.17
C GLU A 159 10.70 9.64 -10.66
N ARG A 160 11.76 10.32 -11.10
CA ARG A 160 12.31 10.22 -12.46
C ARG A 160 13.83 10.21 -12.35
N LEU A 161 14.44 9.04 -12.45
CA LEU A 161 15.90 8.95 -12.50
C LEU A 161 16.38 9.38 -13.90
N PRO A 162 17.07 10.53 -14.05
CA PRO A 162 17.54 10.95 -15.34
C PRO A 162 18.65 10.02 -15.83
N LEU A 163 18.41 9.33 -16.93
CA LEU A 163 19.41 8.47 -17.56
C LEU A 163 19.89 9.12 -18.86
N PRO A 164 21.19 9.49 -18.95
CA PRO A 164 21.74 10.22 -20.09
C PRO A 164 21.72 9.42 -21.43
N PHE A 165 21.44 8.12 -21.35
CA PHE A 165 21.44 7.22 -22.51
C PHE A 165 20.05 6.97 -23.10
N ILE A 166 18.97 7.43 -22.47
CA ILE A 166 17.61 7.19 -22.95
C ILE A 166 17.12 8.39 -23.76
N PRO A 167 16.75 8.19 -25.03
CA PRO A 167 16.17 9.27 -25.83
C PRO A 167 14.86 9.77 -25.23
N SER A 168 14.66 11.08 -25.16
CA SER A 168 13.45 11.72 -24.62
C SER A 168 12.15 11.40 -25.38
N ASN A 169 12.26 10.73 -26.52
CA ASN A 169 11.11 10.38 -27.38
C ASN A 169 10.36 9.11 -26.94
N ILE A 170 10.80 8.40 -25.90
CA ILE A 170 10.14 7.17 -25.47
C ILE A 170 9.07 7.55 -24.45
N PRO A 171 7.75 7.30 -24.72
CA PRO A 171 6.70 7.55 -23.75
C PRO A 171 6.95 6.69 -22.51
N ILE A 172 6.73 7.25 -21.31
CA ILE A 172 6.91 6.63 -19.97
C ILE A 172 8.36 6.67 -19.47
N ILE A 173 9.37 6.44 -20.29
CA ILE A 173 10.79 6.34 -19.88
C ILE A 173 11.59 7.57 -20.30
N GLY A 174 11.10 8.33 -21.28
CA GLY A 174 11.82 9.50 -21.83
C GLY A 174 12.00 10.65 -20.84
N GLU A 175 11.14 10.74 -19.81
CA GLU A 175 11.29 11.69 -18.70
C GLU A 175 12.23 11.20 -17.59
N GLY A 176 12.65 9.94 -17.63
CA GLY A 176 13.48 9.26 -16.63
C GLY A 176 12.93 7.91 -16.22
N LEU A 177 13.81 7.05 -15.68
CA LEU A 177 13.43 5.71 -15.23
C LEU A 177 12.70 5.80 -13.88
N PRO A 178 11.45 5.29 -13.75
CA PRO A 178 10.71 5.24 -12.49
C PRO A 178 11.15 4.04 -11.65
N LEU A 179 12.33 4.12 -11.03
CA LEU A 179 12.95 3.01 -10.31
C LEU A 179 12.09 2.52 -9.14
N LEU A 180 11.54 3.46 -8.35
CA LEU A 180 10.65 3.10 -7.23
C LEU A 180 9.37 2.41 -7.70
N ALA A 181 8.75 2.87 -8.78
CA ALA A 181 7.55 2.23 -9.30
C ALA A 181 7.83 0.79 -9.75
N ILE A 182 9.00 0.54 -10.36
CA ILE A 182 9.44 -0.80 -10.74
C ILE A 182 9.65 -1.66 -9.49
N LEU A 183 10.32 -1.14 -8.46
CA LEU A 183 10.50 -1.84 -7.19
C LEU A 183 9.16 -2.15 -6.51
N VAL A 184 8.22 -1.21 -6.53
CA VAL A 184 6.85 -1.42 -6.01
C VAL A 184 6.15 -2.58 -6.73
N VAL A 185 6.24 -2.66 -8.06
CA VAL A 185 5.65 -3.78 -8.82
C VAL A 185 6.27 -5.10 -8.41
N ILE A 186 7.61 -5.16 -8.33
CA ILE A 186 8.34 -6.38 -7.98
C ILE A 186 7.99 -6.83 -6.56
N THR A 187 8.08 -5.94 -5.58
CA THR A 187 7.82 -6.24 -4.18
C THR A 187 6.35 -6.62 -3.94
N SER A 188 5.41 -5.90 -4.56
CA SER A 188 3.98 -6.20 -4.48
C SER A 188 3.65 -7.54 -5.15
N TYR A 189 4.27 -7.86 -6.28
CA TYR A 189 4.11 -9.16 -6.94
C TYR A 189 4.62 -10.30 -6.08
N LEU A 190 5.83 -10.16 -5.51
CA LEU A 190 6.40 -11.14 -4.59
C LEU A 190 5.52 -11.32 -3.35
N GLN A 191 5.07 -10.24 -2.74
CA GLN A 191 4.17 -10.26 -1.59
C GLN A 191 2.88 -10.99 -1.93
N THR A 192 2.23 -10.68 -3.05
CA THR A 192 0.99 -11.32 -3.46
C THR A 192 1.20 -12.81 -3.72
N LYS A 193 2.31 -13.19 -4.37
CA LYS A 193 2.64 -14.59 -4.62
C LYS A 193 2.88 -15.40 -3.35
N LEU A 194 3.46 -14.77 -2.31
CA LEU A 194 3.72 -15.41 -1.02
C LEU A 194 2.47 -15.50 -0.14
N THR A 195 1.55 -14.52 -0.26
CA THR A 195 0.37 -14.43 0.61
C THR A 195 -0.90 -15.02 -0.01
N THR A 196 -0.95 -15.16 -1.34
CA THR A 196 -2.11 -15.73 -2.06
C THR A 196 -1.83 -17.18 -2.39
N PRO A 197 -2.51 -18.14 -1.75
CA PRO A 197 -2.33 -19.55 -2.06
C PRO A 197 -2.87 -19.86 -3.46
N ALA A 198 -2.23 -20.82 -4.15
CA ALA A 198 -2.72 -21.30 -5.42
C ALA A 198 -4.09 -21.96 -5.25
N THR A 199 -5.11 -21.46 -5.91
CA THR A 199 -6.45 -22.06 -5.95
C THR A 199 -6.51 -23.15 -7.02
N ALA A 200 -7.06 -24.31 -6.67
CA ALA A 200 -7.13 -25.46 -7.56
C ALA A 200 -8.25 -25.31 -8.62
N ASP A 201 -9.11 -24.34 -8.49
CA ASP A 201 -10.30 -24.12 -9.31
C ASP A 201 -10.03 -23.22 -10.50
N GLN A 202 -10.53 -23.57 -11.68
CA GLN A 202 -10.40 -22.76 -12.88
C GLN A 202 -10.94 -21.33 -12.71
N GLN A 203 -12.02 -21.15 -11.96
CA GLN A 203 -12.65 -19.86 -11.71
C GLN A 203 -11.93 -19.10 -10.58
N GLY A 204 -11.54 -19.77 -9.52
CA GLY A 204 -10.72 -19.21 -8.45
C GLY A 204 -9.29 -18.91 -8.91
N ALA A 205 -8.72 -19.75 -9.79
CA ALA A 205 -7.42 -19.54 -10.40
C ALA A 205 -7.40 -18.29 -11.28
N ALA A 206 -8.44 -18.06 -12.10
CA ALA A 206 -8.55 -16.85 -12.91
C ALA A 206 -8.66 -15.58 -12.05
N MET A 207 -9.47 -15.62 -10.98
CA MET A 207 -9.59 -14.51 -10.03
C MET A 207 -8.29 -14.26 -9.26
N SER A 208 -7.65 -15.32 -8.80
CA SER A 208 -6.35 -15.27 -8.13
C SER A 208 -5.25 -14.75 -9.07
N GLN A 209 -5.23 -15.17 -10.32
CA GLN A 209 -4.29 -14.70 -11.33
C GLN A 209 -4.52 -13.22 -11.67
N MET A 210 -5.78 -12.80 -11.85
CA MET A 210 -6.10 -11.40 -12.02
C MET A 210 -5.59 -10.58 -10.82
N MET A 211 -5.86 -11.01 -9.62
CA MET A 211 -5.46 -10.29 -8.41
C MET A 211 -3.94 -10.29 -8.23
N SER A 212 -3.25 -11.38 -8.58
CA SER A 212 -1.79 -11.47 -8.45
C SER A 212 -1.02 -10.70 -9.51
N LEU A 213 -1.61 -10.40 -10.66
CA LEU A 213 -0.95 -9.66 -11.73
C LEU A 213 -1.44 -8.21 -11.83
N TYR A 214 -2.75 -7.99 -11.84
CA TYR A 214 -3.31 -6.66 -12.04
C TYR A 214 -3.13 -5.75 -10.81
N MET A 215 -3.22 -6.30 -9.60
CA MET A 215 -3.07 -5.50 -8.38
C MET A 215 -1.64 -4.92 -8.23
N PRO A 216 -0.55 -5.69 -8.37
CA PRO A 216 0.80 -5.13 -8.38
C PRO A 216 1.03 -4.09 -9.49
N LEU A 217 0.50 -4.33 -10.69
CA LEU A 217 0.59 -3.35 -11.79
C LEU A 217 -0.18 -2.08 -11.49
N PHE A 218 -1.38 -2.18 -10.91
CA PHE A 218 -2.17 -1.03 -10.51
C PHE A 218 -1.48 -0.20 -9.42
N ILE A 219 -0.93 -0.87 -8.40
CA ILE A 219 -0.15 -0.21 -7.34
C ILE A 219 1.12 0.43 -7.92
N GLY A 220 1.78 -0.23 -8.86
CA GLY A 220 2.92 0.32 -9.57
C GLY A 220 2.57 1.56 -10.41
N TYR A 221 1.41 1.56 -11.07
CA TYR A 221 0.89 2.73 -11.77
C TYR A 221 0.60 3.91 -10.82
N LEU A 222 0.03 3.63 -9.64
CA LEU A 222 -0.14 4.65 -8.61
C LEU A 222 1.21 5.19 -8.12
N ALA A 223 2.18 4.31 -7.88
CA ALA A 223 3.54 4.70 -7.47
C ALA A 223 4.26 5.53 -8.55
N TYR A 224 3.97 5.27 -9.83
CA TYR A 224 4.48 6.05 -10.95
C TYR A 224 3.84 7.44 -11.02
N SER A 225 2.56 7.56 -10.72
CA SER A 225 1.76 8.77 -10.90
C SER A 225 1.82 9.72 -9.71
N PHE A 226 1.98 9.18 -8.50
CA PHE A 226 1.99 9.94 -7.26
C PHE A 226 3.40 10.33 -6.81
N ALA A 227 3.46 11.16 -5.78
CA ALA A 227 4.70 11.57 -5.15
C ALA A 227 5.56 10.38 -4.71
N SER A 228 6.87 10.44 -4.93
CA SER A 228 7.81 9.35 -4.62
C SER A 228 7.86 8.98 -3.13
N GLY A 229 7.48 9.90 -2.24
CA GLY A 229 7.29 9.58 -0.83
C GLY A 229 6.21 8.52 -0.57
N LEU A 230 5.12 8.49 -1.37
CA LEU A 230 4.12 7.43 -1.31
C LEU A 230 4.63 6.13 -1.94
N ALA A 231 5.39 6.22 -3.04
CA ALA A 231 6.02 5.04 -3.64
C ALA A 231 6.99 4.35 -2.65
N LEU A 232 7.72 5.14 -1.86
CA LEU A 232 8.62 4.65 -0.81
C LEU A 232 7.87 3.88 0.29
N TYR A 233 6.62 4.26 0.59
CA TYR A 233 5.77 3.51 1.52
C TYR A 233 5.35 2.13 0.95
N PHE A 234 5.15 2.01 -0.36
CA PHE A 234 4.72 0.76 -0.99
C PHE A 234 5.86 -0.27 -1.17
N VAL A 235 7.10 0.16 -1.24
CA VAL A 235 8.29 -0.71 -1.33
C VAL A 235 8.55 -1.44 -0.02
#